data_a7478952a5da9a6e22ae76556e0060b4
#
_entry.id   a7478952a5da9a6e22ae76556e0060b4
#
_cell.length_a   1.000
_cell.length_b   1.000
_cell.length_c   1.000
_cell.angle_alpha   90.00
_cell.angle_beta   90.00
_cell.angle_gamma   90.00
#
_symmetry.space_group_name_H-M   'P 1'
#
loop_
_entity.id
_entity.type
_entity.pdbx_description
1 polymer ?
#
loop_
_entity_poly.entity_id
_entity_poly.type
_entity_poly.pdbx_seq_one_letter_code
_entity_poly.pdbx_strand_id
1 'polypeptide(L)'
;MSYFLSMEVSQTEHGIFLSQKDFSLKILNKFSMLNCKATSTSVAVGKKLLSQGDFEKVCESTYRCLVGCLLFLTATRPDIMFAMSLLSRFIHCCNEKHFQATKRVLKYIIGTLSFGMKFTKVDGIKLLGYADSDWARPIDDMKSTSGYLFTLGSTIFCWSLKKKNVVAQSTIEAEYVVVASAVNQAIWLRKIMADLYLH
;
A
#
# COMPACT_ATOMS: atom_id res chain seq x y z
N MET A 1 -4.47 -5.18 -25.20
CA MET A 1 -3.30 -4.47 -24.58
C MET A 1 -2.76 -5.38 -23.51
N SER A 2 -1.48 -5.78 -23.56
CA SER A 2 -0.88 -6.73 -22.60
C SER A 2 -0.01 -6.07 -21.53
N TYR A 3 0.36 -4.80 -21.73
CA TYR A 3 1.23 -4.05 -20.82
C TYR A 3 0.91 -2.56 -20.84
N PHE A 4 0.74 -1.93 -19.66
CA PHE A 4 0.44 -0.51 -19.54
C PHE A 4 1.00 0.06 -18.23
N LEU A 5 1.78 1.14 -18.31
CA LEU A 5 2.40 1.81 -17.15
C LEU A 5 3.12 0.85 -16.19
N SER A 6 3.92 -0.06 -16.74
CA SER A 6 4.62 -1.13 -15.99
C SER A 6 3.71 -2.12 -15.27
N MET A 7 2.45 -2.19 -15.64
CA MET A 7 1.49 -3.21 -15.20
C MET A 7 1.22 -4.18 -16.34
N GLU A 8 1.17 -5.46 -16.02
CA GLU A 8 0.74 -6.54 -16.89
C GLU A 8 -0.79 -6.56 -16.90
N VAL A 9 -1.38 -6.55 -18.08
CA VAL A 9 -2.83 -6.53 -18.29
C VAL A 9 -3.24 -7.82 -18.97
N SER A 10 -4.01 -8.65 -18.28
CA SER A 10 -4.67 -9.82 -18.85
C SER A 10 -6.16 -9.58 -18.96
N GLN A 11 -6.66 -9.53 -20.19
CA GLN A 11 -8.06 -9.31 -20.48
C GLN A 11 -8.72 -10.62 -20.96
N THR A 12 -9.87 -10.95 -20.37
CA THR A 12 -10.71 -12.09 -20.71
C THR A 12 -12.15 -11.64 -20.96
N GLU A 13 -12.99 -12.55 -21.40
CA GLU A 13 -14.44 -12.27 -21.56
C GLU A 13 -15.11 -11.90 -20.22
N HIS A 14 -14.54 -12.37 -19.10
CA HIS A 14 -15.08 -12.19 -17.76
C HIS A 14 -14.52 -10.96 -17.03
N GLY A 15 -13.51 -10.28 -17.59
CA GLY A 15 -12.94 -9.10 -16.97
C GLY A 15 -11.45 -8.87 -17.24
N ILE A 16 -10.84 -8.04 -16.40
CA ILE A 16 -9.44 -7.61 -16.53
C ILE A 16 -8.68 -7.99 -15.25
N PHE A 17 -7.49 -8.53 -15.41
CA PHE A 17 -6.56 -8.76 -14.31
C PHE A 17 -5.31 -7.89 -14.49
N LEU A 18 -4.96 -7.12 -13.48
CA LEU A 18 -3.77 -6.26 -13.43
C LEU A 18 -2.76 -6.82 -12.44
N SER A 19 -1.52 -7.01 -12.87
CA SER A 19 -0.42 -7.46 -12.00
C SER A 19 0.88 -6.72 -12.30
N GLN A 20 1.87 -6.91 -11.44
CA GLN A 20 3.25 -6.44 -11.62
C GLN A 20 4.22 -7.58 -11.28
N LYS A 21 3.92 -8.79 -11.77
CA LYS A 21 4.71 -9.99 -11.48
C LYS A 21 6.16 -9.85 -11.95
N ASP A 22 6.37 -9.42 -13.19
CA ASP A 22 7.71 -9.24 -13.77
C ASP A 22 8.51 -8.17 -13.04
N PHE A 23 7.85 -7.09 -12.63
CA PHE A 23 8.48 -6.06 -11.83
C PHE A 23 8.85 -6.58 -10.44
N SER A 24 8.00 -7.38 -9.82
CA SER A 24 8.28 -8.06 -8.54
C SER A 24 9.51 -8.96 -8.65
N LEU A 25 9.61 -9.75 -9.71
CA LEU A 25 10.79 -10.61 -9.96
C LEU A 25 12.07 -9.78 -10.16
N LYS A 26 12.00 -8.65 -10.88
CA LYS A 26 13.14 -7.74 -11.07
C LYS A 26 13.63 -7.17 -9.72
N ILE A 27 12.71 -6.78 -8.83
CA ILE A 27 13.08 -6.29 -7.49
C ILE A 27 13.72 -7.41 -6.67
N LEU A 28 13.11 -8.59 -6.64
CA LEU A 28 13.63 -9.76 -5.91
C LEU A 28 15.04 -10.13 -6.37
N ASN A 29 15.29 -10.11 -7.68
CA ASN A 29 16.61 -10.35 -8.25
C ASN A 29 17.61 -9.26 -7.83
N LYS A 30 17.23 -7.99 -7.98
CA LYS A 30 18.08 -6.82 -7.63
C LYS A 30 18.57 -6.87 -6.17
N PHE A 31 17.75 -7.36 -5.25
CA PHE A 31 18.08 -7.46 -3.83
C PHE A 31 18.50 -8.87 -3.39
N SER A 32 18.79 -9.77 -4.35
CA SER A 32 19.26 -11.16 -4.12
C SER A 32 18.31 -11.97 -3.22
N MET A 33 17.01 -11.77 -3.38
CA MET A 33 15.98 -12.38 -2.53
C MET A 33 15.22 -13.53 -3.19
N LEU A 34 15.47 -13.88 -4.47
CA LEU A 34 14.71 -14.89 -5.23
C LEU A 34 14.65 -16.26 -4.54
N ASN A 35 15.75 -16.67 -3.92
CA ASN A 35 15.88 -17.99 -3.28
C ASN A 35 15.53 -17.99 -1.78
N CYS A 36 14.91 -16.92 -1.28
CA CYS A 36 14.54 -16.82 0.13
C CYS A 36 13.23 -17.55 0.40
N LYS A 37 13.09 -18.08 1.62
CA LYS A 37 11.83 -18.67 2.09
C LYS A 37 10.75 -17.59 2.20
N ALA A 38 9.58 -17.85 1.62
CA ALA A 38 8.42 -16.99 1.71
C ALA A 38 7.89 -16.83 3.14
N THR A 39 7.20 -15.72 3.42
CA THR A 39 6.48 -15.48 4.67
C THR A 39 5.01 -15.20 4.38
N SER A 40 4.12 -15.53 5.33
CA SER A 40 2.67 -15.36 5.18
C SER A 40 2.17 -13.92 5.42
N THR A 41 3.00 -13.04 6.01
CA THR A 41 2.60 -11.67 6.35
C THR A 41 3.68 -10.67 5.98
N SER A 42 3.27 -9.51 5.46
CA SER A 42 4.16 -8.41 5.09
C SER A 42 4.78 -7.70 6.30
N VAL A 43 4.08 -7.69 7.45
CA VAL A 43 4.55 -7.09 8.70
C VAL A 43 4.65 -8.16 9.78
N ALA A 44 5.67 -8.09 10.63
CA ALA A 44 5.79 -8.97 11.80
C ALA A 44 4.88 -8.47 12.92
N VAL A 45 4.03 -9.35 13.44
CA VAL A 45 3.14 -9.03 14.56
C VAL A 45 3.96 -8.71 15.81
N GLY A 46 3.59 -7.66 16.55
CA GLY A 46 4.17 -7.29 17.84
C GLY A 46 5.57 -6.62 17.77
N LYS A 47 6.18 -6.49 16.60
CA LYS A 47 7.48 -5.78 16.49
C LYS A 47 7.25 -4.29 16.26
N LYS A 48 7.71 -3.46 17.23
CA LYS A 48 7.72 -2.00 17.07
C LYS A 48 9.01 -1.59 16.33
N LEU A 49 8.86 -0.71 15.35
CA LEU A 49 9.97 -0.06 14.66
C LEU A 49 10.18 1.30 15.31
N LEU A 50 11.36 1.55 15.82
CA LEU A 50 11.74 2.77 16.52
C LEU A 50 12.75 3.55 15.67
N SER A 51 12.62 4.87 15.64
CA SER A 51 13.55 5.77 14.95
C SER A 51 14.87 5.95 15.72
N GLN A 52 14.85 5.77 17.04
CA GLN A 52 16.01 5.93 17.91
C GLN A 52 16.43 4.60 18.54
N GLY A 53 17.74 4.45 18.79
CA GLY A 53 18.36 3.26 19.38
C GLY A 53 19.78 3.06 18.85
N ASP A 54 20.57 2.28 19.58
CA ASP A 54 21.94 1.91 19.17
C ASP A 54 21.87 0.76 18.15
N PHE A 55 21.55 1.13 16.89
CA PHE A 55 21.45 0.20 15.79
C PHE A 55 22.44 0.54 14.70
N GLU A 56 22.95 -0.49 14.03
CA GLU A 56 23.80 -0.34 12.86
C GLU A 56 23.06 0.44 11.75
N LYS A 57 23.73 1.47 11.23
CA LYS A 57 23.18 2.28 10.14
C LYS A 57 23.29 1.54 8.82
N VAL A 58 22.22 1.59 8.04
CA VAL A 58 22.16 1.07 6.67
C VAL A 58 22.37 2.19 5.69
N CYS A 59 22.92 1.87 4.52
CA CYS A 59 23.02 2.83 3.41
C CYS A 59 21.63 3.38 3.05
N GLU A 60 21.42 4.67 3.27
CA GLU A 60 20.15 5.36 3.04
C GLU A 60 19.68 5.24 1.59
N SER A 61 20.61 5.35 0.62
CA SER A 61 20.28 5.25 -0.80
C SER A 61 19.73 3.86 -1.17
N THR A 62 20.32 2.80 -0.59
CA THR A 62 19.83 1.42 -0.80
C THR A 62 18.45 1.22 -0.18
N TYR A 63 18.25 1.71 1.04
CA TYR A 63 16.94 1.64 1.70
C TYR A 63 15.87 2.42 0.92
N ARG A 64 16.18 3.66 0.52
CA ARG A 64 15.30 4.51 -0.28
C ARG A 64 14.92 3.86 -1.62
N CYS A 65 15.91 3.26 -2.29
CA CYS A 65 15.67 2.55 -3.55
C CYS A 65 14.71 1.36 -3.34
N LEU A 66 14.92 0.55 -2.30
CA LEU A 66 14.07 -0.59 -2.00
C LEU A 66 12.64 -0.16 -1.65
N VAL A 67 12.49 0.82 -0.75
CA VAL A 67 11.18 1.37 -0.37
C VAL A 67 10.47 1.97 -1.58
N GLY A 68 11.17 2.70 -2.45
CA GLY A 68 10.61 3.28 -3.67
C GLY A 68 10.09 2.22 -4.64
N CYS A 69 10.86 1.14 -4.85
CA CYS A 69 10.40 0.00 -5.67
C CYS A 69 9.14 -0.66 -5.09
N LEU A 70 9.10 -0.85 -3.78
CA LEU A 70 7.96 -1.48 -3.12
C LEU A 70 6.72 -0.55 -3.08
N LEU A 71 6.90 0.76 -2.93
CA LEU A 71 5.82 1.75 -3.07
C LEU A 71 5.23 1.72 -4.48
N PHE A 72 6.04 1.55 -5.51
CA PHE A 72 5.53 1.40 -6.87
C PHE A 72 4.68 0.14 -7.05
N LEU A 73 5.02 -0.97 -6.36
CA LEU A 73 4.20 -2.18 -6.35
C LEU A 73 2.83 -1.98 -5.71
N THR A 74 2.67 -1.01 -4.81
CA THR A 74 1.35 -0.77 -4.19
C THR A 74 0.27 -0.37 -5.19
N ALA A 75 0.62 0.01 -6.42
CA ALA A 75 -0.34 0.30 -7.50
C ALA A 75 -1.23 -0.90 -7.87
N THR A 76 -0.75 -2.13 -7.70
CA THR A 76 -1.52 -3.37 -7.93
C THR A 76 -1.60 -4.25 -6.69
N ARG A 77 -0.95 -3.85 -5.58
CA ARG A 77 -0.78 -4.62 -4.35
C ARG A 77 -1.20 -3.81 -3.13
N PRO A 78 -2.50 -3.54 -2.94
CA PRO A 78 -3.00 -2.83 -1.75
C PRO A 78 -2.68 -3.55 -0.43
N ASP A 79 -2.47 -4.85 -0.46
CA ASP A 79 -2.14 -5.71 0.67
C ASP A 79 -0.80 -5.38 1.34
N ILE A 80 0.16 -4.77 0.62
CA ILE A 80 1.42 -4.31 1.20
C ILE A 80 1.41 -2.82 1.59
N MET A 81 0.33 -2.09 1.33
CA MET A 81 0.26 -0.63 1.54
C MET A 81 0.53 -0.23 3.00
N PHE A 82 -0.01 -0.98 3.96
CA PHE A 82 0.25 -0.72 5.39
C PHE A 82 1.73 -0.83 5.73
N ALA A 83 2.38 -1.92 5.29
CA ALA A 83 3.81 -2.12 5.49
C ALA A 83 4.63 -0.96 4.91
N MET A 84 4.28 -0.53 3.69
CA MET A 84 5.00 0.54 3.00
C MET A 84 4.75 1.91 3.62
N SER A 85 3.53 2.21 4.06
CA SER A 85 3.21 3.42 4.82
C SER A 85 4.01 3.50 6.13
N LEU A 86 4.24 2.37 6.79
CA LEU A 86 5.05 2.31 8.00
C LEU A 86 6.54 2.48 7.71
N LEU A 87 7.09 1.74 6.74
CA LEU A 87 8.52 1.69 6.44
C LEU A 87 9.04 2.97 5.77
N SER A 88 8.21 3.64 4.97
CA SER A 88 8.56 4.92 4.32
C SER A 88 8.87 6.04 5.31
N ARG A 89 8.38 5.94 6.55
CA ARG A 89 8.66 6.94 7.61
C ARG A 89 10.13 7.00 8.02
N PHE A 90 10.86 5.91 7.80
CA PHE A 90 12.25 5.74 8.24
C PHE A 90 13.28 5.99 7.13
N ILE A 91 12.89 6.61 6.01
CA ILE A 91 13.80 6.84 4.86
C ILE A 91 15.04 7.64 5.26
N HIS A 92 14.89 8.63 6.15
CA HIS A 92 15.99 9.49 6.60
C HIS A 92 16.69 9.02 7.89
N CYS A 93 16.17 7.99 8.53
CA CYS A 93 16.73 7.47 9.78
C CYS A 93 16.74 5.93 9.79
N CYS A 94 17.02 5.33 8.63
CA CYS A 94 16.98 3.88 8.48
C CYS A 94 18.11 3.18 9.21
N ASN A 95 17.80 2.03 9.78
CA ASN A 95 18.73 1.13 10.45
C ASN A 95 18.50 -0.32 9.99
N GLU A 96 19.34 -1.23 10.48
CA GLU A 96 19.25 -2.65 10.09
C GLU A 96 17.87 -3.28 10.39
N LYS A 97 17.20 -2.90 11.48
CA LYS A 97 15.84 -3.42 11.79
C LYS A 97 14.81 -2.98 10.75
N HIS A 98 14.90 -1.73 10.28
CA HIS A 98 14.03 -1.22 9.21
C HIS A 98 14.30 -1.95 7.90
N PHE A 99 15.58 -2.19 7.60
CA PHE A 99 15.98 -2.93 6.39
C PHE A 99 15.52 -4.38 6.43
N GLN A 100 15.64 -5.07 7.56
CA GLN A 100 15.12 -6.42 7.75
C GLN A 100 13.60 -6.48 7.63
N ALA A 101 12.89 -5.48 8.17
CA ALA A 101 11.43 -5.39 8.01
C ALA A 101 11.04 -5.19 6.53
N THR A 102 11.81 -4.40 5.78
CA THR A 102 11.58 -4.22 4.34
C THR A 102 11.89 -5.51 3.55
N LYS A 103 12.96 -6.22 3.92
CA LYS A 103 13.25 -7.58 3.37
C LYS A 103 12.14 -8.58 3.68
N ARG A 104 11.43 -8.44 4.81
CA ARG A 104 10.26 -9.28 5.10
C ARG A 104 9.13 -9.03 4.10
N VAL A 105 8.89 -7.79 3.67
CA VAL A 105 7.92 -7.50 2.60
C VAL A 105 8.31 -8.22 1.31
N LEU A 106 9.60 -8.24 0.94
CA LEU A 106 10.07 -9.03 -0.21
C LEU A 106 9.78 -10.52 -0.06
N LYS A 107 10.00 -11.10 1.13
CA LYS A 107 9.67 -12.51 1.41
C LYS A 107 8.16 -12.78 1.30
N TYR A 108 7.32 -11.83 1.67
CA TYR A 108 5.87 -11.93 1.47
C TYR A 108 5.52 -11.89 -0.02
N ILE A 109 6.16 -11.02 -0.81
CA ILE A 109 5.97 -10.93 -2.26
C ILE A 109 6.34 -12.25 -2.96
N ILE A 110 7.42 -12.94 -2.53
CA ILE A 110 7.77 -14.27 -3.07
C ILE A 110 6.59 -15.24 -2.96
N GLY A 111 5.92 -15.28 -1.83
CA GLY A 111 4.78 -16.17 -1.59
C GLY A 111 3.49 -15.73 -2.31
N THR A 112 3.46 -14.54 -2.87
CA THR A 112 2.26 -13.90 -3.45
C THR A 112 2.51 -13.29 -4.83
N LEU A 113 3.42 -13.86 -5.62
CA LEU A 113 3.77 -13.34 -6.96
C LEU A 113 2.60 -13.33 -7.95
N SER A 114 1.62 -14.22 -7.74
CA SER A 114 0.40 -14.29 -8.56
C SER A 114 -0.69 -13.30 -8.15
N PHE A 115 -0.47 -12.52 -7.09
CA PHE A 115 -1.46 -11.56 -6.63
C PHE A 115 -1.50 -10.32 -7.54
N GLY A 116 -2.69 -9.77 -7.70
CA GLY A 116 -2.99 -8.59 -8.49
C GLY A 116 -4.43 -8.16 -8.26
N MET A 117 -4.92 -7.25 -9.07
CA MET A 117 -6.28 -6.75 -9.03
C MET A 117 -7.12 -7.37 -10.15
N LYS A 118 -8.24 -7.99 -9.79
CA LYS A 118 -9.15 -8.62 -10.73
C LYS A 118 -10.44 -7.82 -10.82
N PHE A 119 -10.67 -7.17 -11.96
CA PHE A 119 -11.91 -6.48 -12.28
C PHE A 119 -12.81 -7.43 -13.05
N THR A 120 -13.92 -7.81 -12.45
CA THR A 120 -14.94 -8.65 -13.10
C THR A 120 -15.93 -7.77 -13.85
N LYS A 121 -16.36 -8.22 -15.03
CA LYS A 121 -17.44 -7.57 -15.76
C LYS A 121 -18.75 -7.78 -15.00
N VAL A 122 -19.39 -6.69 -14.61
CA VAL A 122 -20.68 -6.70 -13.88
C VAL A 122 -21.63 -5.70 -14.53
N ASP A 123 -22.90 -6.01 -14.50
CA ASP A 123 -23.95 -5.08 -14.92
C ASP A 123 -24.22 -4.09 -13.77
N GLY A 124 -23.99 -2.81 -14.06
CA GLY A 124 -24.11 -1.75 -13.06
C GLY A 124 -22.85 -1.54 -12.21
N ILE A 125 -22.24 -0.38 -12.36
CA ILE A 125 -21.03 0.00 -11.64
C ILE A 125 -21.43 0.69 -10.33
N LYS A 126 -21.11 0.07 -9.17
CA LYS A 126 -21.36 0.64 -7.86
C LYS A 126 -20.05 1.11 -7.23
N LEU A 127 -19.96 2.40 -6.94
CA LEU A 127 -18.86 2.98 -6.16
C LEU A 127 -19.17 2.87 -4.68
N LEU A 128 -18.35 2.14 -3.93
CA LEU A 128 -18.42 2.05 -2.48
C LEU A 128 -17.11 2.56 -1.88
N GLY A 129 -17.21 3.36 -0.81
CA GLY A 129 -16.07 3.88 -0.05
C GLY A 129 -16.06 3.36 1.37
N TYR A 130 -14.87 3.09 1.89
CA TYR A 130 -14.60 2.71 3.27
C TYR A 130 -13.51 3.61 3.81
N ALA A 131 -13.65 4.04 5.06
CA ALA A 131 -12.65 4.85 5.74
C ALA A 131 -12.42 4.32 7.15
N ASP A 132 -11.18 4.38 7.63
CA ASP A 132 -10.79 3.94 8.95
C ASP A 132 -9.64 4.81 9.49
N SER A 133 -9.58 4.99 10.79
CA SER A 133 -8.52 5.77 11.46
C SER A 133 -8.06 5.10 12.74
N ASP A 134 -6.76 4.80 12.81
CA ASP A 134 -6.09 4.40 14.06
C ASP A 134 -5.66 5.65 14.84
N TRP A 135 -6.22 5.82 16.04
CA TRP A 135 -5.85 6.94 16.91
C TRP A 135 -4.62 6.62 17.76
N ALA A 136 -3.63 7.53 17.75
CA ALA A 136 -2.49 7.60 18.68
C ALA A 136 -1.71 6.29 18.92
N ARG A 137 -1.65 5.36 17.95
CA ARG A 137 -0.90 4.10 18.12
C ARG A 137 0.63 4.22 18.14
N PRO A 138 1.29 5.15 17.41
CA PRO A 138 2.73 5.35 17.55
C PRO A 138 3.06 6.09 18.83
N ILE A 139 3.87 5.49 19.70
CA ILE A 139 4.30 6.08 20.97
C ILE A 139 5.20 7.31 20.75
N ASP A 140 5.91 7.37 19.60
CA ASP A 140 6.91 8.40 19.33
C ASP A 140 6.33 9.78 19.05
N ASP A 141 5.11 9.89 18.51
CA ASP A 141 4.54 11.19 18.11
C ASP A 141 2.99 11.29 18.19
N MET A 142 2.32 10.27 18.71
CA MET A 142 0.86 10.25 18.94
C MET A 142 0.00 10.58 17.71
N LYS A 143 0.57 10.53 16.49
CA LYS A 143 -0.13 10.87 15.26
C LYS A 143 -0.92 9.69 14.72
N SER A 144 -2.17 9.93 14.40
CA SER A 144 -3.08 8.94 13.82
C SER A 144 -2.65 8.50 12.43
N THR A 145 -2.93 7.25 12.09
CA THR A 145 -2.85 6.76 10.72
C THR A 145 -4.27 6.66 10.19
N SER A 146 -4.54 7.28 9.05
CA SER A 146 -5.86 7.27 8.42
C SER A 146 -5.77 6.63 7.06
N GLY A 147 -6.76 5.82 6.75
CA GLY A 147 -6.89 5.13 5.48
C GLY A 147 -8.29 5.22 4.91
N TYR A 148 -8.37 5.21 3.61
CA TYR A 148 -9.62 4.97 2.88
C TYR A 148 -9.36 4.07 1.68
N LEU A 149 -10.39 3.39 1.25
CA LEU A 149 -10.39 2.62 0.02
C LEU A 149 -11.75 2.76 -0.69
N PHE A 150 -11.71 2.66 -2.01
CA PHE A 150 -12.90 2.64 -2.85
C PHE A 150 -12.89 1.39 -3.71
N THR A 151 -14.07 0.79 -3.85
CA THR A 151 -14.31 -0.32 -4.76
C THR A 151 -15.18 0.11 -5.92
N LEU A 152 -14.90 -0.45 -7.08
CA LEU A 152 -15.74 -0.37 -8.26
C LEU A 152 -16.29 -1.77 -8.55
N GLY A 153 -17.56 -1.97 -8.27
CA GLY A 153 -18.10 -3.33 -8.18
C GLY A 153 -17.43 -4.11 -7.06
N SER A 154 -16.80 -5.26 -7.38
CA SER A 154 -16.14 -6.15 -6.43
C SER A 154 -14.67 -5.84 -6.16
N THR A 155 -14.07 -4.89 -6.89
CA THR A 155 -12.62 -4.69 -6.88
C THR A 155 -12.23 -3.36 -6.28
N ILE A 156 -11.22 -3.37 -5.40
CA ILE A 156 -10.57 -2.16 -4.90
C ILE A 156 -9.78 -1.53 -6.06
N PHE A 157 -9.97 -0.23 -6.32
CA PHE A 157 -9.26 0.48 -7.40
C PHE A 157 -8.62 1.79 -6.95
N CYS A 158 -9.02 2.33 -5.80
CA CYS A 158 -8.44 3.53 -5.23
C CYS A 158 -8.27 3.34 -3.72
N TRP A 159 -7.10 3.63 -3.19
CA TRP A 159 -6.81 3.54 -1.77
C TRP A 159 -5.75 4.53 -1.35
N SER A 160 -5.77 4.88 -0.07
CA SER A 160 -4.76 5.72 0.56
C SER A 160 -4.58 5.30 2.01
N LEU A 161 -3.35 5.26 2.48
CA LEU A 161 -3.03 5.08 3.88
C LEU A 161 -1.91 6.04 4.24
N LYS A 162 -2.21 7.03 5.10
CA LYS A 162 -1.27 8.10 5.45
C LYS A 162 -1.26 8.36 6.94
N LYS A 163 -0.08 8.63 7.48
CA LYS A 163 0.07 9.22 8.81
C LYS A 163 -0.35 10.68 8.74
N LYS A 164 -1.14 11.15 9.69
CA LYS A 164 -1.59 12.55 9.76
C LYS A 164 -0.47 13.45 10.26
N ASN A 165 -0.47 14.68 9.79
CA ASN A 165 0.47 15.70 10.26
C ASN A 165 0.03 16.32 11.60
N VAL A 166 -1.26 16.25 11.92
CA VAL A 166 -1.87 16.80 13.12
C VAL A 166 -2.16 15.66 14.11
N VAL A 167 -1.95 15.91 15.39
CA VAL A 167 -2.36 15.01 16.48
C VAL A 167 -3.83 15.26 16.76
N ALA A 168 -4.67 14.25 16.57
CA ALA A 168 -6.08 14.31 16.94
C ALA A 168 -6.22 14.19 18.48
N GLN A 169 -7.06 15.00 19.08
CA GLN A 169 -7.29 15.02 20.55
C GLN A 169 -8.18 13.86 21.00
N SER A 170 -8.90 13.23 20.07
CA SER A 170 -9.78 12.08 20.36
C SER A 170 -9.88 11.14 19.17
N THR A 171 -10.39 9.92 19.41
CA THR A 171 -10.74 8.96 18.36
C THR A 171 -11.76 9.55 17.38
N ILE A 172 -12.76 10.26 17.90
CA ILE A 172 -13.83 10.89 17.11
C ILE A 172 -13.24 11.91 16.13
N GLU A 173 -12.33 12.77 16.59
CA GLU A 173 -11.67 13.75 15.73
C GLU A 173 -10.84 13.07 14.64
N ALA A 174 -10.11 12.00 14.99
CA ALA A 174 -9.34 11.22 14.01
C ALA A 174 -10.25 10.63 12.92
N GLU A 175 -11.43 10.12 13.29
CA GLU A 175 -12.43 9.60 12.36
C GLU A 175 -13.02 10.70 11.47
N TYR A 176 -13.39 11.85 12.01
CA TYR A 176 -13.87 12.97 11.20
C TYR A 176 -12.88 13.41 10.14
N VAL A 177 -11.60 13.48 10.49
CA VAL A 177 -10.53 13.88 9.55
C VAL A 177 -10.38 12.86 8.41
N VAL A 178 -10.50 11.57 8.68
CA VAL A 178 -10.43 10.57 7.59
C VAL A 178 -11.69 10.58 6.74
N VAL A 179 -12.87 10.71 7.34
CA VAL A 179 -14.13 10.80 6.61
C VAL A 179 -14.13 12.00 5.67
N ALA A 180 -13.71 13.19 6.13
CA ALA A 180 -13.60 14.37 5.28
C ALA A 180 -12.67 14.13 4.06
N SER A 181 -11.54 13.45 4.29
CA SER A 181 -10.60 13.09 3.21
C SER A 181 -11.23 12.09 2.22
N ALA A 182 -11.97 11.10 2.72
CA ALA A 182 -12.65 10.10 1.91
C ALA A 182 -13.80 10.72 1.10
N VAL A 183 -14.58 11.63 1.71
CA VAL A 183 -15.68 12.34 1.02
C VAL A 183 -15.15 13.18 -0.13
N ASN A 184 -14.07 13.94 0.08
CA ASN A 184 -13.44 14.71 -1.00
C ASN A 184 -13.00 13.81 -2.16
N GLN A 185 -12.40 12.65 -1.86
CA GLN A 185 -12.02 11.67 -2.88
C GLN A 185 -13.26 11.08 -3.57
N ALA A 186 -14.32 10.77 -2.84
CA ALA A 186 -15.57 10.25 -3.40
C ALA A 186 -16.21 11.26 -4.39
N ILE A 187 -16.25 12.54 -4.03
CA ILE A 187 -16.78 13.60 -4.90
C ILE A 187 -15.94 13.67 -6.19
N TRP A 188 -14.64 13.63 -6.09
CA TRP A 188 -13.74 13.65 -7.24
C TRP A 188 -13.95 12.41 -8.14
N LEU A 189 -14.01 11.21 -7.56
CA LEU A 189 -14.27 9.98 -8.30
C LEU A 189 -15.64 10.01 -9.01
N ARG A 190 -16.68 10.50 -8.35
CA ARG A 190 -18.00 10.65 -8.97
C ARG A 190 -17.99 11.61 -10.16
N LYS A 191 -17.24 12.71 -10.10
CA LYS A 191 -17.06 13.62 -11.24
C LYS A 191 -16.40 12.91 -12.41
N ILE A 192 -15.31 12.17 -12.18
CA ILE A 192 -14.64 11.39 -13.23
C ILE A 192 -15.62 10.35 -13.83
N MET A 193 -16.37 9.65 -12.99
CA MET A 193 -17.34 8.67 -13.48
C MET A 193 -18.41 9.33 -14.35
N ALA A 194 -18.92 10.51 -13.95
CA ALA A 194 -19.87 11.27 -14.74
C ALA A 194 -19.29 11.69 -16.11
N ASP A 195 -18.04 12.17 -16.12
CA ASP A 195 -17.33 12.55 -17.35
C ASP A 195 -17.10 11.34 -18.29
N LEU A 196 -17.03 10.12 -17.72
CA LEU A 196 -16.91 8.87 -18.46
C LEU A 196 -18.27 8.23 -18.80
N TYR A 197 -19.39 8.92 -18.52
CA TYR A 197 -20.77 8.41 -18.72
C TYR A 197 -21.05 7.10 -17.95
N LEU A 198 -20.40 6.89 -16.80
CA LEU A 198 -20.62 5.77 -15.91
C LEU A 198 -21.58 6.21 -14.79
N HIS A 199 -22.85 5.84 -14.91
CA HIS A 199 -23.93 6.19 -13.98
C HIS A 199 -24.32 5.01 -13.09
#